data_3b1f0b3c7bafdfc2f12defcda350cecb
#
_entry.id   3b1f0b3c7bafdfc2f12defcda350cecb
#
_cell.length_a   1.000
_cell.length_b   1.000
_cell.length_c   1.000
_cell.angle_alpha   90.00
_cell.angle_beta   90.00
_cell.angle_gamma   90.00
#
_symmetry.space_group_name_H-M   'P 1'
#
loop_
_entity.id
_entity.type
_entity.pdbx_description
1 polymer ?
#
loop_
_entity_poly.entity_id
_entity_poly.type
_entity_poly.pdbx_seq_one_letter_code
_entity_poly.pdbx_strand_id
1 'polypeptide(L)'
;MSMVIVGALRERAPGETRVSIVPEVADKLIAAGVRVLIERGAGIAAQFPDALYKQSDWADSAAEILSTADVLLTVAPLTVEQIGQLKPGAVVIGFMQAHSRHAEVKALRDRKITSFAVEFIPRISRAQSMDALSSQAAIAGYKAVLLAANSLSKFMPMLTTAAGTIRPSQALVIGAGVAGLQAIATARRLGAVVEAYDVRSATKEQVKSLGAKFVETGVSADGVGGYARELTAEERAKQQDALDARIAVADAVITTASVPGRKAPVIITRAAVERMKAGAVIVDIAAEQGGNCELTKAGETVLHNGVKIIGPIN
;
A
#
# COMPACT_ATOMS: atom_id res chain seq x y z
N MET A 1 33.19 -12.79 -21.49
CA MET A 1 31.97 -13.09 -20.72
C MET A 1 30.82 -12.35 -21.39
N SER A 2 29.68 -13.00 -21.62
CA SER A 2 28.48 -12.31 -22.12
C SER A 2 28.00 -11.30 -21.07
N MET A 3 27.62 -10.11 -21.51
CA MET A 3 27.08 -9.06 -20.64
C MET A 3 25.74 -9.54 -20.06
N VAL A 4 25.51 -9.34 -18.74
CA VAL A 4 24.24 -9.68 -18.10
C VAL A 4 23.13 -8.81 -18.63
N ILE A 5 22.00 -9.41 -19.02
CA ILE A 5 20.83 -8.70 -19.54
C ILE A 5 19.78 -8.59 -18.42
N VAL A 6 19.47 -7.36 -18.02
CA VAL A 6 18.36 -7.04 -17.13
C VAL A 6 17.17 -6.62 -17.97
N GLY A 7 16.07 -7.36 -17.85
CA GLY A 7 14.83 -7.13 -18.58
C GLY A 7 13.78 -6.43 -17.74
N ALA A 8 12.99 -5.53 -18.33
CA ALA A 8 11.81 -4.93 -17.72
C ALA A 8 10.61 -4.99 -18.67
N LEU A 9 9.51 -5.57 -18.19
CA LEU A 9 8.27 -5.70 -18.94
C LEU A 9 7.40 -4.45 -18.82
N ARG A 10 6.53 -4.26 -19.77
CA ARG A 10 5.35 -3.43 -19.59
C ARG A 10 4.38 -4.17 -18.67
N GLU A 11 4.02 -3.56 -17.55
CA GLU A 11 3.03 -4.10 -16.63
C GLU A 11 1.64 -4.11 -17.28
N ARG A 12 0.89 -5.21 -17.07
CA ARG A 12 -0.42 -5.43 -17.71
C ARG A 12 -1.52 -5.76 -16.70
N ALA A 13 -1.18 -5.79 -15.41
CA ALA A 13 -2.20 -5.98 -14.37
C ALA A 13 -3.19 -4.79 -14.40
N PRO A 14 -4.50 -5.04 -14.27
CA PRO A 14 -5.49 -3.97 -14.24
C PRO A 14 -5.17 -2.91 -13.17
N GLY A 15 -5.13 -1.63 -13.58
CA GLY A 15 -4.80 -0.53 -12.68
C GLY A 15 -3.32 -0.31 -12.39
N GLU A 16 -2.41 -1.21 -12.81
CA GLU A 16 -0.98 -1.03 -12.60
C GLU A 16 -0.41 0.04 -13.52
N THR A 17 0.16 1.08 -12.93
CA THR A 17 0.76 2.20 -13.67
C THR A 17 2.26 2.33 -13.41
N ARG A 18 2.82 1.54 -12.50
CA ARG A 18 4.25 1.56 -12.18
C ARG A 18 5.06 0.86 -13.25
N VAL A 19 6.36 1.14 -13.30
CA VAL A 19 7.36 0.42 -14.08
C VAL A 19 8.45 -0.09 -13.14
N SER A 20 8.96 -1.28 -13.40
CA SER A 20 9.95 -1.92 -12.53
C SER A 20 11.33 -1.26 -12.56
N ILE A 21 11.63 -0.45 -13.59
CA ILE A 21 12.87 0.30 -13.72
C ILE A 21 12.59 1.70 -14.27
N VAL A 22 13.08 2.73 -13.58
CA VAL A 22 13.00 4.12 -14.04
C VAL A 22 14.28 4.51 -14.81
N PRO A 23 14.25 5.56 -15.67
CA PRO A 23 15.39 5.94 -16.52
C PRO A 23 16.71 6.10 -15.76
N GLU A 24 16.69 6.80 -14.62
CA GLU A 24 17.89 7.01 -13.79
C GLU A 24 18.52 5.71 -13.29
N VAL A 25 17.69 4.71 -12.95
CA VAL A 25 18.19 3.40 -12.49
C VAL A 25 18.70 2.58 -13.67
N ALA A 26 18.05 2.67 -14.83
CA ALA A 26 18.55 2.05 -16.07
C ALA A 26 19.95 2.56 -16.41
N ASP A 27 20.16 3.88 -16.38
CA ASP A 27 21.46 4.50 -16.65
C ASP A 27 22.54 4.02 -15.64
N LYS A 28 22.20 3.91 -14.36
CA LYS A 28 23.11 3.38 -13.32
C LYS A 28 23.51 1.92 -13.57
N LEU A 29 22.59 1.07 -13.99
CA LEU A 29 22.87 -0.33 -14.34
C LEU A 29 23.76 -0.43 -15.57
N ILE A 30 23.48 0.38 -16.59
CA ILE A 30 24.30 0.42 -17.81
C ILE A 30 25.73 0.89 -17.49
N ALA A 31 25.88 1.93 -16.66
CA ALA A 31 27.18 2.39 -16.19
C ALA A 31 27.94 1.33 -15.37
N ALA A 32 27.24 0.41 -14.73
CA ALA A 32 27.82 -0.74 -14.01
C ALA A 32 28.15 -1.93 -14.95
N GLY A 33 28.00 -1.79 -16.25
CA GLY A 33 28.32 -2.83 -17.23
C GLY A 33 27.21 -3.86 -17.46
N VAL A 34 25.97 -3.49 -17.17
CA VAL A 34 24.78 -4.32 -17.39
C VAL A 34 24.05 -3.85 -18.64
N ARG A 35 23.57 -4.76 -19.47
CA ARG A 35 22.68 -4.45 -20.59
C ARG A 35 21.24 -4.38 -20.09
N VAL A 36 20.56 -3.26 -20.35
CA VAL A 36 19.15 -3.07 -19.94
C VAL A 36 18.26 -3.16 -21.16
N LEU A 37 17.33 -4.15 -21.15
CA LEU A 37 16.38 -4.42 -22.24
C LEU A 37 14.96 -4.14 -21.74
N ILE A 38 14.30 -3.16 -22.33
CA ILE A 38 12.99 -2.66 -21.90
C ILE A 38 11.94 -2.92 -22.98
N GLU A 39 10.77 -3.39 -22.60
CA GLU A 39 9.63 -3.50 -23.51
C GLU A 39 9.15 -2.09 -23.90
N ARG A 40 8.94 -1.84 -25.20
CA ARG A 40 8.47 -0.54 -25.69
C ARG A 40 7.18 -0.12 -24.98
N GLY A 41 7.18 1.13 -24.55
CA GLY A 41 6.06 1.70 -23.82
C GLY A 41 5.93 1.27 -22.36
N ALA A 42 6.89 0.51 -21.80
CA ALA A 42 6.81 0.03 -20.41
C ALA A 42 6.67 1.16 -19.40
N GLY A 43 7.35 2.28 -19.60
CA GLY A 43 7.34 3.43 -18.68
C GLY A 43 6.20 4.43 -18.91
N ILE A 44 5.42 4.33 -19.99
CA ILE A 44 4.45 5.37 -20.38
C ILE A 44 3.41 5.63 -19.29
N ALA A 45 2.85 4.58 -18.69
CA ALA A 45 1.87 4.73 -17.61
C ALA A 45 2.45 5.36 -16.34
N ALA A 46 3.76 5.20 -16.12
CA ALA A 46 4.53 5.82 -15.04
C ALA A 46 5.07 7.23 -15.41
N GLN A 47 4.65 7.81 -16.52
CA GLN A 47 5.11 9.11 -17.05
C GLN A 47 6.59 9.12 -17.49
N PHE A 48 7.14 7.96 -17.81
CA PHE A 48 8.47 7.80 -18.39
C PHE A 48 8.38 7.30 -19.83
N PRO A 49 8.22 8.20 -20.84
CA PRO A 49 8.22 7.81 -22.24
C PRO A 49 9.58 7.22 -22.65
N ASP A 50 9.58 6.38 -23.67
CA ASP A 50 10.76 5.67 -24.19
C ASP A 50 11.97 6.58 -24.40
N ALA A 51 11.75 7.80 -24.87
CA ALA A 51 12.81 8.77 -25.13
C ALA A 51 13.67 9.15 -23.88
N LEU A 52 13.18 8.87 -22.67
CA LEU A 52 13.94 9.12 -21.44
C LEU A 52 14.96 8.00 -21.12
N TYR A 53 14.81 6.81 -21.67
CA TYR A 53 15.72 5.67 -21.47
C TYR A 53 16.82 5.67 -22.54
N LYS A 54 17.69 6.66 -22.52
CA LYS A 54 18.61 7.04 -23.61
C LYS A 54 19.59 5.96 -24.05
N GLN A 55 20.00 5.07 -23.10
CA GLN A 55 21.05 4.08 -23.34
C GLN A 55 20.52 2.64 -23.27
N SER A 56 19.22 2.46 -23.07
CA SER A 56 18.58 1.15 -22.98
C SER A 56 18.32 0.56 -24.36
N ASP A 57 18.34 -0.77 -24.44
CA ASP A 57 17.87 -1.51 -25.60
C ASP A 57 16.34 -1.73 -25.52
N TRP A 58 15.75 -1.98 -26.67
CA TRP A 58 14.30 -2.11 -26.78
C TRP A 58 13.90 -3.48 -27.27
N ALA A 59 12.85 -4.02 -26.66
CA ALA A 59 12.13 -5.20 -27.14
C ALA A 59 10.72 -4.79 -27.59
N ASP A 60 10.27 -5.35 -28.70
CA ASP A 60 8.94 -5.09 -29.25
C ASP A 60 7.86 -6.01 -28.63
N SER A 61 8.26 -7.01 -27.85
CA SER A 61 7.36 -7.94 -27.18
C SER A 61 7.86 -8.43 -25.82
N ALA A 62 6.93 -8.79 -24.95
CA ALA A 62 7.24 -9.42 -23.67
C ALA A 62 7.97 -10.77 -23.86
N ALA A 63 7.61 -11.54 -24.89
CA ALA A 63 8.21 -12.85 -25.19
C ALA A 63 9.73 -12.74 -25.45
N GLU A 64 10.16 -11.70 -26.13
CA GLU A 64 11.58 -11.43 -26.39
C GLU A 64 12.34 -11.22 -25.06
N ILE A 65 11.80 -10.42 -24.16
CA ILE A 65 12.41 -10.17 -22.85
C ILE A 65 12.44 -11.44 -22.01
N LEU A 66 11.30 -12.15 -21.93
CA LEU A 66 11.16 -13.37 -21.12
C LEU A 66 12.17 -14.46 -21.53
N SER A 67 12.40 -14.61 -22.84
CA SER A 67 13.32 -15.59 -23.38
C SER A 67 14.79 -15.16 -23.34
N THR A 68 15.08 -13.87 -23.19
CA THR A 68 16.44 -13.32 -23.36
C THR A 68 17.04 -12.85 -22.04
N ALA A 69 16.27 -12.27 -21.13
CA ALA A 69 16.78 -11.68 -19.90
C ALA A 69 17.40 -12.71 -18.96
N ASP A 70 18.58 -12.39 -18.42
CA ASP A 70 19.22 -13.13 -17.35
C ASP A 70 18.57 -12.78 -15.99
N VAL A 71 18.21 -11.50 -15.82
CA VAL A 71 17.49 -10.98 -14.64
C VAL A 71 16.26 -10.24 -15.13
N LEU A 72 15.10 -10.65 -14.67
CA LEU A 72 13.82 -9.99 -14.98
C LEU A 72 13.35 -9.18 -13.77
N LEU A 73 13.07 -7.91 -13.98
CA LEU A 73 12.44 -7.04 -12.99
C LEU A 73 10.95 -6.90 -13.28
N THR A 74 10.11 -7.06 -12.25
CA THR A 74 8.65 -6.92 -12.36
C THR A 74 8.08 -6.14 -11.19
N VAL A 75 6.95 -5.47 -11.39
CA VAL A 75 6.13 -4.92 -10.31
C VAL A 75 5.08 -5.94 -9.91
N ALA A 76 4.20 -6.34 -10.84
CA ALA A 76 3.20 -7.36 -10.59
C ALA A 76 3.79 -8.79 -10.68
N PRO A 77 3.22 -9.77 -9.96
CA PRO A 77 3.61 -11.16 -10.09
C PRO A 77 3.41 -11.67 -11.52
N LEU A 78 4.35 -12.47 -12.02
CA LEU A 78 4.24 -13.13 -13.32
C LEU A 78 3.11 -14.17 -13.31
N THR A 79 2.48 -14.37 -14.46
CA THR A 79 1.57 -15.50 -14.69
C THR A 79 2.33 -16.81 -14.93
N VAL A 80 1.67 -17.95 -14.74
CA VAL A 80 2.25 -19.27 -15.04
C VAL A 80 2.72 -19.37 -16.50
N GLU A 81 1.98 -18.75 -17.43
CA GLU A 81 2.34 -18.69 -18.84
C GLU A 81 3.64 -17.91 -19.09
N GLN A 82 3.77 -16.73 -18.48
CA GLN A 82 4.99 -15.92 -18.57
C GLN A 82 6.19 -16.65 -17.96
N ILE A 83 6.00 -17.31 -16.80
CA ILE A 83 7.04 -18.13 -16.19
C ILE A 83 7.47 -19.25 -17.13
N GLY A 84 6.52 -19.83 -17.88
CA GLY A 84 6.80 -20.82 -18.91
C GLY A 84 7.73 -20.35 -20.03
N GLN A 85 7.79 -19.07 -20.31
CA GLN A 85 8.62 -18.45 -21.35
C GLN A 85 9.99 -17.97 -20.84
N LEU A 86 10.23 -17.97 -19.52
CA LEU A 86 11.48 -17.50 -18.97
C LEU A 86 12.68 -18.33 -19.47
N LYS A 87 13.79 -17.67 -19.69
CA LYS A 87 15.07 -18.29 -19.97
C LYS A 87 15.46 -19.26 -18.84
N PRO A 88 15.90 -20.48 -19.13
CA PRO A 88 16.40 -21.40 -18.11
C PRO A 88 17.50 -20.76 -17.25
N GLY A 89 17.37 -20.84 -15.93
CA GLY A 89 18.34 -20.26 -15.00
C GLY A 89 18.22 -18.75 -14.80
N ALA A 90 17.19 -18.10 -15.35
CA ALA A 90 16.92 -16.68 -15.12
C ALA A 90 16.64 -16.38 -13.64
N VAL A 91 16.88 -15.14 -13.27
CA VAL A 91 16.52 -14.58 -11.95
C VAL A 91 15.33 -13.66 -12.12
N VAL A 92 14.32 -13.74 -11.24
CA VAL A 92 13.18 -12.83 -11.21
C VAL A 92 13.20 -12.05 -9.90
N ILE A 93 13.08 -10.73 -9.97
CA ILE A 93 13.03 -9.83 -8.82
C ILE A 93 11.77 -8.97 -8.92
N GLY A 94 10.90 -9.04 -7.91
CA GLY A 94 9.64 -8.27 -7.89
C GLY A 94 8.72 -8.71 -6.77
N PHE A 95 7.49 -8.19 -6.74
CA PHE A 95 6.46 -8.70 -5.85
C PHE A 95 5.97 -10.07 -6.36
N MET A 96 6.04 -11.08 -5.53
CA MET A 96 5.65 -12.45 -5.88
C MET A 96 4.29 -12.84 -5.31
N GLN A 97 3.86 -12.18 -4.22
CA GLN A 97 2.68 -12.55 -3.44
C GLN A 97 2.66 -14.06 -3.11
N ALA A 98 3.82 -14.59 -2.75
CA ALA A 98 4.07 -16.02 -2.69
C ALA A 98 3.16 -16.79 -1.71
N HIS A 99 2.61 -16.10 -0.70
CA HIS A 99 1.67 -16.66 0.27
C HIS A 99 0.28 -16.97 -0.32
N SER A 100 -0.07 -16.42 -1.48
CA SER A 100 -1.36 -16.63 -2.15
C SER A 100 -1.23 -17.21 -3.56
N ARG A 101 -0.08 -17.07 -4.20
CA ARG A 101 0.17 -17.48 -5.59
C ARG A 101 0.98 -18.79 -5.69
N HIS A 102 0.42 -19.84 -5.12
CA HIS A 102 1.11 -21.13 -5.04
C HIS A 102 1.39 -21.78 -6.41
N ALA A 103 0.54 -21.55 -7.41
CA ALA A 103 0.72 -22.08 -8.76
C ALA A 103 1.94 -21.46 -9.44
N GLU A 104 2.12 -20.14 -9.32
CA GLU A 104 3.25 -19.40 -9.86
C GLU A 104 4.55 -19.77 -9.14
N VAL A 105 4.54 -19.90 -7.81
CA VAL A 105 5.69 -20.37 -7.03
C VAL A 105 6.12 -21.78 -7.46
N LYS A 106 5.14 -22.67 -7.67
CA LYS A 106 5.40 -24.03 -8.20
C LYS A 106 6.01 -23.97 -9.60
N ALA A 107 5.48 -23.13 -10.48
CA ALA A 107 6.00 -22.98 -11.85
C ALA A 107 7.46 -22.46 -11.85
N LEU A 108 7.78 -21.46 -11.02
CA LEU A 108 9.17 -20.97 -10.85
C LEU A 108 10.10 -22.08 -10.38
N ARG A 109 9.69 -22.85 -9.35
CA ARG A 109 10.46 -23.98 -8.84
C ARG A 109 10.71 -25.04 -9.92
N ASP A 110 9.66 -25.46 -10.63
CA ASP A 110 9.71 -26.55 -11.60
C ASP A 110 10.61 -26.17 -12.82
N ARG A 111 10.67 -24.87 -13.13
CA ARG A 111 11.58 -24.33 -14.15
C ARG A 111 12.97 -23.94 -13.61
N LYS A 112 13.26 -24.18 -12.33
CA LYS A 112 14.53 -23.85 -11.68
C LYS A 112 14.89 -22.36 -11.81
N ILE A 113 13.89 -21.49 -11.74
CA ILE A 113 14.06 -20.03 -11.73
C ILE A 113 14.38 -19.59 -10.30
N THR A 114 15.43 -18.78 -10.14
CA THR A 114 15.72 -18.10 -8.87
C THR A 114 14.82 -16.88 -8.74
N SER A 115 14.11 -16.75 -7.63
CA SER A 115 13.23 -15.58 -7.41
C SER A 115 13.54 -14.87 -6.11
N PHE A 116 13.54 -13.53 -6.16
CA PHE A 116 13.66 -12.66 -5.01
C PHE A 116 12.34 -11.90 -4.85
N ALA A 117 11.53 -12.33 -3.88
CA ALA A 117 10.29 -11.66 -3.51
C ALA A 117 10.62 -10.44 -2.65
N VAL A 118 10.41 -9.24 -3.21
CA VAL A 118 10.78 -7.98 -2.51
C VAL A 118 9.95 -7.75 -1.25
N GLU A 119 8.76 -8.35 -1.14
CA GLU A 119 7.95 -8.31 0.07
C GLU A 119 8.53 -9.14 1.23
N PHE A 120 9.53 -9.99 0.99
CA PHE A 120 10.23 -10.77 2.01
C PHE A 120 11.58 -10.19 2.40
N ILE A 121 11.96 -9.04 1.86
CA ILE A 121 13.17 -8.34 2.30
C ILE A 121 13.05 -8.03 3.79
N PRO A 122 14.04 -8.45 4.62
CA PRO A 122 13.95 -8.30 6.07
C PRO A 122 14.00 -6.82 6.48
N ARG A 123 13.17 -6.43 7.46
CA ARG A 123 13.12 -5.07 7.99
C ARG A 123 14.24 -4.81 8.98
N ILE A 124 15.46 -4.73 8.47
CA ILE A 124 16.69 -4.41 9.21
C ILE A 124 17.33 -3.16 8.63
N SER A 125 18.14 -2.43 9.41
CA SER A 125 18.74 -1.14 9.01
C SER A 125 19.48 -1.22 7.68
N ARG A 126 20.24 -2.31 7.44
CA ARG A 126 21.00 -2.52 6.21
C ARG A 126 20.13 -2.72 4.97
N ALA A 127 18.88 -3.17 5.12
CA ALA A 127 17.97 -3.45 4.03
C ALA A 127 16.91 -2.34 3.80
N GLN A 128 16.94 -1.24 4.56
CA GLN A 128 15.95 -0.17 4.46
C GLN A 128 15.82 0.42 3.06
N SER A 129 16.93 0.56 2.32
CA SER A 129 16.93 1.06 0.94
C SER A 129 16.24 0.11 -0.06
N MET A 130 16.03 -1.13 0.31
CA MET A 130 15.37 -2.17 -0.48
C MET A 130 13.94 -2.48 0.02
N ASP A 131 13.46 -1.81 1.07
CA ASP A 131 12.13 -2.06 1.66
C ASP A 131 11.03 -1.44 0.79
N ALA A 132 10.64 -2.19 -0.23
CA ALA A 132 9.59 -1.80 -1.17
C ALA A 132 8.22 -1.74 -0.49
N LEU A 133 7.95 -2.59 0.52
CA LEU A 133 6.66 -2.54 1.25
C LEU A 133 6.50 -1.23 2.01
N SER A 134 7.54 -0.76 2.71
CA SER A 134 7.46 0.50 3.45
C SER A 134 7.32 1.70 2.52
N SER A 135 8.03 1.73 1.38
CA SER A 135 7.90 2.82 0.42
C SER A 135 6.49 2.88 -0.19
N GLN A 136 5.92 1.73 -0.59
CA GLN A 136 4.56 1.67 -1.12
C GLN A 136 3.50 1.97 -0.04
N ALA A 137 3.69 1.49 1.18
CA ALA A 137 2.81 1.81 2.30
C ALA A 137 2.77 3.31 2.61
N ALA A 138 3.91 4.02 2.53
CA ALA A 138 3.95 5.46 2.70
C ALA A 138 3.12 6.18 1.61
N ILE A 139 3.25 5.75 0.34
CA ILE A 139 2.44 6.30 -0.77
C ILE A 139 0.95 6.03 -0.53
N ALA A 140 0.59 4.82 -0.13
CA ALA A 140 -0.80 4.45 0.16
C ALA A 140 -1.40 5.32 1.28
N GLY A 141 -0.67 5.52 2.38
CA GLY A 141 -1.09 6.39 3.48
C GLY A 141 -1.28 7.85 3.07
N TYR A 142 -0.35 8.38 2.26
CA TYR A 142 -0.47 9.72 1.69
C TYR A 142 -1.71 9.86 0.79
N LYS A 143 -1.86 8.94 -0.17
CA LYS A 143 -2.98 8.95 -1.12
C LYS A 143 -4.33 8.78 -0.44
N ALA A 144 -4.42 7.93 0.59
CA ALA A 144 -5.66 7.73 1.35
C ALA A 144 -6.19 9.03 1.94
N VAL A 145 -5.32 9.86 2.50
CA VAL A 145 -5.71 11.17 3.03
C VAL A 145 -6.19 12.11 1.93
N LEU A 146 -5.52 12.13 0.77
CA LEU A 146 -5.96 12.95 -0.35
C LEU A 146 -7.32 12.50 -0.88
N LEU A 147 -7.58 11.19 -0.95
CA LEU A 147 -8.90 10.65 -1.32
C LEU A 147 -9.98 11.08 -0.31
N ALA A 148 -9.68 10.99 0.99
CA ALA A 148 -10.58 11.45 2.04
C ALA A 148 -10.87 12.95 1.90
N ALA A 149 -9.83 13.77 1.78
CA ALA A 149 -9.95 15.22 1.64
C ALA A 149 -10.78 15.65 0.42
N ASN A 150 -10.54 14.99 -0.73
CA ASN A 150 -11.30 15.25 -1.98
C ASN A 150 -12.76 14.80 -1.89
N SER A 151 -13.06 13.81 -1.06
CA SER A 151 -14.41 13.21 -0.94
C SER A 151 -15.27 13.84 0.14
N LEU A 152 -14.65 14.54 1.11
CA LEU A 152 -15.33 15.26 2.17
C LEU A 152 -16.07 16.48 1.61
N SER A 153 -17.23 16.79 2.21
CA SER A 153 -17.98 18.04 1.96
C SER A 153 -17.59 19.14 2.95
N LYS A 154 -16.39 19.05 3.55
CA LYS A 154 -15.91 19.93 4.61
C LYS A 154 -14.42 20.17 4.44
N PHE A 155 -13.93 21.33 4.87
CA PHE A 155 -12.50 21.63 4.87
C PHE A 155 -11.73 20.77 5.88
N MET A 156 -10.53 20.33 5.52
CA MET A 156 -9.61 19.72 6.48
C MET A 156 -9.15 20.70 7.55
N PRO A 157 -8.65 21.93 7.20
CA PRO A 157 -8.20 22.91 8.18
C PRO A 157 -9.34 23.71 8.78
N MET A 158 -9.04 24.41 9.87
CA MET A 158 -9.85 25.52 10.33
C MET A 158 -9.77 26.65 9.29
N LEU A 159 -10.90 27.23 8.97
CA LEU A 159 -10.98 28.36 8.06
C LEU A 159 -11.82 29.47 8.70
N THR A 160 -11.29 30.69 8.76
CA THR A 160 -12.02 31.89 9.21
C THR A 160 -12.27 32.80 8.03
N THR A 161 -13.51 33.15 7.81
CA THR A 161 -13.96 34.06 6.75
C THR A 161 -14.82 35.17 7.36
N ALA A 162 -15.19 36.16 6.56
CA ALA A 162 -16.18 37.19 6.99
C ALA A 162 -17.53 36.57 7.39
N ALA A 163 -17.88 35.39 6.89
CA ALA A 163 -19.11 34.67 7.23
C ALA A 163 -19.00 33.82 8.52
N GLY A 164 -17.82 33.78 9.16
CA GLY A 164 -17.60 33.01 10.39
C GLY A 164 -16.45 32.00 10.30
N THR A 165 -16.33 31.19 11.35
CA THR A 165 -15.26 30.22 11.49
C THR A 165 -15.78 28.79 11.26
N ILE A 166 -15.16 28.08 10.32
CA ILE A 166 -15.38 26.66 10.06
C ILE A 166 -14.37 25.86 10.90
N ARG A 167 -14.86 24.94 11.74
CA ARG A 167 -13.99 24.06 12.54
C ARG A 167 -13.27 23.05 11.66
N PRO A 168 -12.04 22.65 12.00
CA PRO A 168 -11.29 21.65 11.24
C PRO A 168 -11.99 20.30 11.27
N SER A 169 -11.74 19.47 10.27
CA SER A 169 -12.21 18.08 10.23
C SER A 169 -11.53 17.23 11.30
N GLN A 170 -12.31 16.32 11.88
CA GLN A 170 -11.83 15.28 12.78
C GLN A 170 -11.43 14.05 11.94
N ALA A 171 -10.16 13.73 11.91
CA ALA A 171 -9.66 12.56 11.20
C ALA A 171 -9.25 11.47 12.20
N LEU A 172 -9.71 10.23 11.99
CA LEU A 172 -9.32 9.06 12.76
C LEU A 172 -8.49 8.13 11.88
N VAL A 173 -7.30 7.77 12.32
CA VAL A 173 -6.45 6.77 11.63
C VAL A 173 -6.42 5.49 12.48
N ILE A 174 -6.83 4.38 11.87
CA ILE A 174 -6.84 3.05 12.52
C ILE A 174 -5.70 2.21 11.93
N GLY A 175 -4.72 1.91 12.77
CA GLY A 175 -3.43 1.34 12.41
C GLY A 175 -2.35 2.42 12.30
N ALA A 176 -1.29 2.31 13.10
CA ALA A 176 -0.15 3.22 13.12
C ALA A 176 1.15 2.53 12.64
N GLY A 177 1.04 1.72 11.57
CA GLY A 177 2.18 1.27 10.79
C GLY A 177 2.69 2.36 9.85
N VAL A 178 3.56 2.03 8.90
CA VAL A 178 4.13 3.01 7.94
C VAL A 178 3.04 3.80 7.22
N ALA A 179 2.02 3.13 6.68
CA ALA A 179 0.89 3.79 6.02
C ALA A 179 0.11 4.70 6.96
N GLY A 180 -0.19 4.22 8.18
CA GLY A 180 -0.94 5.00 9.16
C GLY A 180 -0.17 6.22 9.65
N LEU A 181 1.11 6.09 9.97
CA LEU A 181 1.96 7.23 10.36
C LEU A 181 2.06 8.27 9.24
N GLN A 182 2.18 7.82 7.98
CA GLN A 182 2.16 8.72 6.84
C GLN A 182 0.79 9.41 6.68
N ALA A 183 -0.31 8.67 6.88
CA ALA A 183 -1.66 9.24 6.85
C ALA A 183 -1.83 10.29 7.95
N ILE A 184 -1.39 10.03 9.18
CA ILE A 184 -1.40 10.97 10.29
C ILE A 184 -0.65 12.26 9.91
N ALA A 185 0.59 12.12 9.44
CA ALA A 185 1.43 13.26 9.03
C ALA A 185 0.77 14.09 7.92
N THR A 186 0.17 13.43 6.94
CA THR A 186 -0.50 14.08 5.80
C THR A 186 -1.77 14.81 6.23
N ALA A 187 -2.65 14.16 7.01
CA ALA A 187 -3.88 14.76 7.51
C ALA A 187 -3.59 15.99 8.40
N ARG A 188 -2.54 15.90 9.24
CA ARG A 188 -2.06 17.03 10.04
C ARG A 188 -1.57 18.18 9.18
N ARG A 189 -0.80 17.92 8.13
CA ARG A 189 -0.35 18.96 7.18
C ARG A 189 -1.50 19.63 6.45
N LEU A 190 -2.58 18.90 6.17
CA LEU A 190 -3.81 19.47 5.61
C LEU A 190 -4.65 20.22 6.66
N GLY A 191 -4.23 20.24 7.93
CA GLY A 191 -4.87 21.02 8.99
C GLY A 191 -6.01 20.31 9.75
N ALA A 192 -6.20 19.01 9.55
CA ALA A 192 -7.16 18.22 10.32
C ALA A 192 -6.71 18.07 11.78
N VAL A 193 -7.68 17.92 12.69
CA VAL A 193 -7.47 17.39 14.04
C VAL A 193 -7.41 15.87 13.94
N VAL A 194 -6.26 15.27 14.27
CA VAL A 194 -6.02 13.85 14.04
C VAL A 194 -5.97 13.08 15.35
N GLU A 195 -6.80 12.04 15.46
CA GLU A 195 -6.68 10.97 16.43
C GLU A 195 -6.20 9.69 15.72
N ALA A 196 -5.46 8.83 16.43
CA ALA A 196 -5.02 7.57 15.85
C ALA A 196 -5.09 6.45 16.89
N TYR A 197 -5.38 5.25 16.40
CA TYR A 197 -5.43 4.04 17.18
C TYR A 197 -4.53 2.95 16.60
N ASP A 198 -3.81 2.26 17.47
CA ASP A 198 -3.14 0.99 17.17
C ASP A 198 -3.19 0.10 18.39
N VAL A 199 -3.25 -1.20 18.18
CA VAL A 199 -3.27 -2.19 19.29
C VAL A 199 -1.91 -2.34 19.97
N ARG A 200 -0.82 -1.87 19.35
CA ARG A 200 0.55 -1.93 19.86
C ARG A 200 0.87 -0.67 20.64
N SER A 201 1.24 -0.81 21.88
CA SER A 201 1.59 0.31 22.77
C SER A 201 2.80 1.12 22.26
N ALA A 202 3.76 0.45 21.64
CA ALA A 202 4.97 1.06 21.09
C ALA A 202 4.71 2.15 20.03
N THR A 203 3.54 2.16 19.38
CA THR A 203 3.19 3.18 18.37
C THR A 203 2.71 4.49 19.00
N LYS A 204 2.37 4.52 20.28
CA LYS A 204 1.82 5.69 20.97
C LYS A 204 2.74 6.92 20.88
N GLU A 205 4.02 6.73 21.13
CA GLU A 205 4.99 7.82 21.07
C GLU A 205 5.22 8.31 19.63
N GLN A 206 5.18 7.40 18.63
CA GLN A 206 5.27 7.75 17.22
C GLN A 206 4.07 8.61 16.79
N VAL A 207 2.86 8.24 17.19
CA VAL A 207 1.64 9.00 16.92
C VAL A 207 1.72 10.40 17.54
N LYS A 208 2.13 10.49 18.82
CA LYS A 208 2.28 11.77 19.52
C LYS A 208 3.36 12.66 18.88
N SER A 209 4.49 12.10 18.44
CA SER A 209 5.56 12.85 17.79
C SER A 209 5.12 13.51 16.49
N LEU A 210 4.11 12.95 15.82
CA LEU A 210 3.46 13.55 14.65
C LEU A 210 2.39 14.59 15.01
N GLY A 211 2.18 14.86 16.31
CA GLY A 211 1.20 15.84 16.82
C GLY A 211 -0.25 15.33 16.77
N ALA A 212 -0.48 14.03 16.69
CA ALA A 212 -1.79 13.42 16.78
C ALA A 212 -2.07 12.90 18.20
N LYS A 213 -3.35 12.76 18.54
CA LYS A 213 -3.77 12.18 19.81
C LYS A 213 -3.92 10.66 19.67
N PHE A 214 -3.31 9.91 20.56
CA PHE A 214 -3.49 8.46 20.60
C PHE A 214 -4.80 8.11 21.32
N VAL A 215 -5.61 7.26 20.70
CA VAL A 215 -6.86 6.74 21.28
C VAL A 215 -6.52 5.55 22.19
N GLU A 216 -6.74 5.72 23.48
CA GLU A 216 -6.54 4.66 24.45
C GLU A 216 -7.83 3.86 24.65
N THR A 217 -7.76 2.56 24.38
CA THR A 217 -8.90 1.63 24.56
C THR A 217 -8.77 0.83 25.86
N GLY A 218 -7.64 0.97 26.58
CA GLY A 218 -7.30 0.14 27.73
C GLY A 218 -6.98 -1.31 27.38
N VAL A 219 -6.71 -1.58 26.10
CA VAL A 219 -6.28 -2.89 25.58
C VAL A 219 -4.95 -2.69 24.86
N SER A 220 -3.98 -3.57 25.12
CA SER A 220 -2.71 -3.66 24.40
C SER A 220 -2.53 -5.07 23.84
N ALA A 221 -2.12 -5.16 22.59
CA ALA A 221 -1.82 -6.43 21.92
C ALA A 221 -0.37 -6.44 21.41
N ASP A 222 0.56 -6.09 22.29
CA ASP A 222 1.99 -6.14 21.95
C ASP A 222 2.39 -7.59 21.64
N GLY A 223 2.92 -7.81 20.44
CA GLY A 223 3.34 -9.11 19.92
C GLY A 223 4.80 -9.09 19.48
N VAL A 224 5.30 -10.26 19.09
CA VAL A 224 6.69 -10.44 18.62
C VAL A 224 6.87 -9.92 17.19
N GLY A 225 8.02 -9.31 16.90
CA GLY A 225 8.37 -8.85 15.55
C GLY A 225 7.62 -7.60 15.06
N GLY A 226 7.01 -6.83 15.98
CA GLY A 226 6.31 -5.59 15.63
C GLY A 226 4.89 -5.79 15.08
N TYR A 227 4.36 -7.01 15.12
CA TYR A 227 2.97 -7.32 14.81
C TYR A 227 2.14 -7.48 16.09
N ALA A 228 0.83 -7.24 15.98
CA ALA A 228 -0.09 -7.42 17.10
C ALA A 228 -0.38 -8.92 17.33
N ARG A 229 -0.51 -9.31 18.61
CA ARG A 229 -1.09 -10.60 19.00
C ARG A 229 -2.60 -10.62 18.76
N GLU A 230 -3.20 -11.80 18.78
CA GLU A 230 -4.65 -11.92 18.80
C GLU A 230 -5.22 -11.45 20.15
N LEU A 231 -6.32 -10.69 20.09
CA LEU A 231 -7.07 -10.23 21.26
C LEU A 231 -8.06 -11.30 21.72
N THR A 232 -8.31 -11.38 23.02
CA THR A 232 -9.44 -12.15 23.57
C THR A 232 -10.78 -11.52 23.15
N ALA A 233 -11.89 -12.25 23.31
CA ALA A 233 -13.23 -11.72 23.01
C ALA A 233 -13.58 -10.49 23.86
N GLU A 234 -13.22 -10.49 25.14
CA GLU A 234 -13.44 -9.37 26.06
C GLU A 234 -12.59 -8.14 25.67
N GLU A 235 -11.32 -8.34 25.34
CA GLU A 235 -10.43 -7.28 24.85
C GLU A 235 -10.96 -6.67 23.54
N ARG A 236 -11.47 -7.50 22.63
CA ARG A 236 -12.09 -7.03 21.38
C ARG A 236 -13.33 -6.17 21.63
N ALA A 237 -14.21 -6.60 22.55
CA ALA A 237 -15.41 -5.84 22.88
C ALA A 237 -15.05 -4.47 23.46
N LYS A 238 -14.14 -4.43 24.44
CA LYS A 238 -13.66 -3.17 25.03
C LYS A 238 -13.00 -2.24 24.01
N GLN A 239 -12.19 -2.79 23.13
CA GLN A 239 -11.59 -2.06 22.01
C GLN A 239 -12.66 -1.49 21.11
N GLN A 240 -13.66 -2.31 20.73
CA GLN A 240 -14.72 -1.92 19.81
C GLN A 240 -15.54 -0.75 20.37
N ASP A 241 -15.95 -0.81 21.62
CA ASP A 241 -16.73 0.25 22.27
C ASP A 241 -15.99 1.60 22.26
N ALA A 242 -14.69 1.57 22.58
CA ALA A 242 -13.87 2.77 22.58
C ALA A 242 -13.67 3.35 21.16
N LEU A 243 -13.48 2.50 20.17
CA LEU A 243 -13.32 2.91 18.77
C LEU A 243 -14.63 3.43 18.18
N ASP A 244 -15.74 2.77 18.43
CA ASP A 244 -17.05 3.15 17.94
C ASP A 244 -17.44 4.59 18.34
N ALA A 245 -17.11 4.98 19.56
CA ALA A 245 -17.32 6.35 20.03
C ALA A 245 -16.49 7.39 19.23
N ARG A 246 -15.29 7.00 18.73
CA ARG A 246 -14.44 7.88 17.91
C ARG A 246 -14.85 7.87 16.46
N ILE A 247 -15.24 6.71 15.94
CA ILE A 247 -15.76 6.57 14.56
C ILE A 247 -17.01 7.44 14.39
N ALA A 248 -17.94 7.41 15.33
CA ALA A 248 -19.19 8.17 15.24
C ALA A 248 -18.99 9.70 15.11
N VAL A 249 -17.93 10.25 15.69
CA VAL A 249 -17.65 11.70 15.64
C VAL A 249 -16.67 12.11 14.55
N ALA A 250 -16.01 11.14 13.90
CA ALA A 250 -15.05 11.42 12.84
C ALA A 250 -15.73 11.96 11.57
N ASP A 251 -15.07 12.90 10.91
CA ASP A 251 -15.44 13.36 9.56
C ASP A 251 -14.73 12.50 8.50
N ALA A 252 -13.49 12.04 8.79
CA ALA A 252 -12.73 11.12 7.95
C ALA A 252 -12.14 9.96 8.79
N VAL A 253 -12.26 8.74 8.30
CA VAL A 253 -11.59 7.57 8.88
C VAL A 253 -10.69 6.94 7.84
N ILE A 254 -9.43 6.67 8.21
CA ILE A 254 -8.47 5.96 7.33
C ILE A 254 -8.07 4.69 8.06
N THR A 255 -8.29 3.54 7.43
CA THR A 255 -7.94 2.25 8.00
C THR A 255 -6.78 1.63 7.25
N THR A 256 -5.82 1.11 8.03
CA THR A 256 -4.55 0.58 7.52
C THR A 256 -4.16 -0.74 8.19
N ALA A 257 -5.07 -1.35 8.95
CA ALA A 257 -4.77 -2.57 9.70
C ALA A 257 -4.70 -3.78 8.77
N SER A 258 -3.50 -4.30 8.58
CA SER A 258 -3.22 -5.40 7.69
C SER A 258 -2.22 -6.36 8.34
N VAL A 259 -2.40 -7.65 8.10
CA VAL A 259 -1.46 -8.70 8.47
C VAL A 259 -1.04 -9.41 7.18
N PRO A 260 0.24 -9.43 6.83
CA PRO A 260 0.69 -10.07 5.59
C PRO A 260 0.21 -11.53 5.49
N GLY A 261 -0.32 -11.90 4.32
CA GLY A 261 -0.79 -13.26 4.05
C GLY A 261 -2.11 -13.67 4.73
N ARG A 262 -2.79 -12.75 5.41
CA ARG A 262 -4.09 -13.01 6.06
C ARG A 262 -5.13 -12.01 5.62
N LYS A 263 -6.41 -12.39 5.76
CA LYS A 263 -7.51 -11.46 5.60
C LYS A 263 -7.40 -10.33 6.63
N ALA A 264 -7.69 -9.11 6.20
CA ALA A 264 -7.70 -7.94 7.09
C ALA A 264 -8.75 -8.11 8.20
N PRO A 265 -8.46 -7.69 9.43
CA PRO A 265 -9.45 -7.73 10.51
C PRO A 265 -10.55 -6.69 10.24
N VAL A 266 -11.80 -7.10 10.43
CA VAL A 266 -12.94 -6.16 10.41
C VAL A 266 -12.94 -5.41 11.75
N ILE A 267 -12.78 -4.08 11.69
CA ILE A 267 -12.72 -3.19 12.85
C ILE A 267 -13.92 -2.23 12.86
N ILE A 268 -14.35 -1.80 11.67
CA ILE A 268 -15.51 -0.91 11.50
C ILE A 268 -16.71 -1.75 11.07
N THR A 269 -17.63 -1.97 12.00
CA THR A 269 -18.87 -2.71 11.74
C THR A 269 -19.86 -1.85 10.95
N ARG A 270 -20.85 -2.47 10.30
CA ARG A 270 -21.99 -1.77 9.70
C ARG A 270 -22.67 -0.85 10.72
N ALA A 271 -22.90 -1.33 11.93
CA ALA A 271 -23.52 -0.53 13.01
C ALA A 271 -22.68 0.70 13.38
N ALA A 272 -21.35 0.61 13.34
CA ALA A 272 -20.48 1.75 13.57
C ALA A 272 -20.62 2.79 12.42
N VAL A 273 -20.68 2.34 11.16
CA VAL A 273 -20.90 3.23 10.00
C VAL A 273 -22.24 3.96 10.11
N GLU A 274 -23.30 3.26 10.53
CA GLU A 274 -24.65 3.82 10.68
C GLU A 274 -24.75 4.92 11.76
N ARG A 275 -23.79 4.95 12.68
CA ARG A 275 -23.66 6.02 13.70
C ARG A 275 -22.81 7.20 13.25
N MET A 276 -22.14 7.12 12.12
CA MET A 276 -21.34 8.23 11.60
C MET A 276 -22.21 9.36 11.07
N LYS A 277 -21.62 10.54 10.98
CA LYS A 277 -22.27 11.71 10.38
C LYS A 277 -22.48 11.50 8.89
N ALA A 278 -23.62 11.93 8.36
CA ALA A 278 -23.79 12.04 6.91
C ALA A 278 -22.72 13.00 6.32
N GLY A 279 -22.13 12.61 5.20
CA GLY A 279 -21.00 13.30 4.57
C GLY A 279 -19.63 12.88 5.08
N ALA A 280 -19.55 11.99 6.09
CA ALA A 280 -18.30 11.40 6.52
C ALA A 280 -17.72 10.44 5.46
N VAL A 281 -16.41 10.22 5.51
CA VAL A 281 -15.69 9.39 4.54
C VAL A 281 -14.84 8.36 5.26
N ILE A 282 -14.89 7.12 4.81
CA ILE A 282 -13.96 6.05 5.19
C ILE A 282 -13.08 5.75 3.98
N VAL A 283 -11.77 5.73 4.14
CA VAL A 283 -10.83 5.19 3.14
C VAL A 283 -10.14 3.98 3.74
N ASP A 284 -10.44 2.82 3.17
CA ASP A 284 -9.99 1.53 3.64
C ASP A 284 -8.90 0.96 2.72
N ILE A 285 -7.63 1.20 3.05
CA ILE A 285 -6.52 0.71 2.22
C ILE A 285 -6.22 -0.78 2.39
N ALA A 286 -6.94 -1.47 3.27
CA ALA A 286 -6.90 -2.93 3.37
C ALA A 286 -7.93 -3.63 2.46
N ALA A 287 -8.59 -2.90 1.57
CA ALA A 287 -9.70 -3.37 0.73
C ALA A 287 -9.39 -4.67 -0.04
N GLU A 288 -8.20 -4.76 -0.67
CA GLU A 288 -7.76 -5.97 -1.41
C GLU A 288 -7.62 -7.21 -0.52
N GLN A 289 -7.43 -7.01 0.80
CA GLN A 289 -7.32 -8.09 1.79
C GLN A 289 -8.65 -8.35 2.52
N GLY A 290 -9.75 -7.84 1.98
CA GLY A 290 -11.10 -8.01 2.52
C GLY A 290 -11.62 -6.83 3.34
N GLY A 291 -10.79 -5.80 3.55
CA GLY A 291 -11.15 -4.55 4.22
C GLY A 291 -11.21 -4.59 5.74
N ASN A 292 -10.98 -3.43 6.35
CA ASN A 292 -11.17 -3.20 7.78
C ASN A 292 -12.60 -2.71 8.10
N CYS A 293 -13.35 -2.26 7.11
CA CYS A 293 -14.74 -1.90 7.24
C CYS A 293 -15.62 -2.99 6.60
N GLU A 294 -16.65 -3.42 7.31
CA GLU A 294 -17.58 -4.48 6.87
C GLU A 294 -18.25 -4.16 5.53
N LEU A 295 -18.41 -2.89 5.20
CA LEU A 295 -19.04 -2.41 3.97
C LEU A 295 -18.06 -2.14 2.84
N THR A 296 -16.77 -2.33 3.06
CA THR A 296 -15.74 -2.10 2.03
C THR A 296 -15.89 -3.08 0.88
N LYS A 297 -15.79 -2.54 -0.34
CA LYS A 297 -15.63 -3.31 -1.58
C LYS A 297 -14.37 -2.83 -2.29
N ALA A 298 -13.50 -3.76 -2.62
CA ALA A 298 -12.25 -3.46 -3.34
C ALA A 298 -12.54 -2.87 -4.72
N GLY A 299 -11.89 -1.76 -5.05
CA GLY A 299 -12.05 -1.04 -6.30
C GLY A 299 -13.32 -0.17 -6.41
N GLU A 300 -14.17 -0.15 -5.36
CA GLU A 300 -15.43 0.60 -5.40
C GLU A 300 -15.51 1.69 -4.34
N THR A 301 -16.43 2.63 -4.57
CA THR A 301 -16.92 3.57 -3.56
C THR A 301 -18.36 3.21 -3.22
N VAL A 302 -18.60 2.78 -1.98
CA VAL A 302 -19.91 2.44 -1.45
C VAL A 302 -20.49 3.65 -0.72
N LEU A 303 -21.76 3.95 -0.92
CA LEU A 303 -22.50 4.96 -0.16
C LEU A 303 -23.49 4.25 0.77
N HIS A 304 -23.37 4.48 2.09
CA HIS A 304 -24.26 3.92 3.08
C HIS A 304 -24.63 4.97 4.13
N ASN A 305 -25.91 5.25 4.31
CA ASN A 305 -26.44 6.30 5.23
C ASN A 305 -25.73 7.67 5.08
N GLY A 306 -25.39 8.05 3.84
CA GLY A 306 -24.67 9.30 3.57
C GLY A 306 -23.16 9.25 3.86
N VAL A 307 -22.62 8.12 4.32
CA VAL A 307 -21.18 7.87 4.51
C VAL A 307 -20.60 7.26 3.24
N LYS A 308 -19.49 7.80 2.73
CA LYS A 308 -18.75 7.24 1.61
C LYS A 308 -17.67 6.28 2.12
N ILE A 309 -17.67 5.06 1.66
CA ILE A 309 -16.66 4.04 1.95
C ILE A 309 -15.89 3.77 0.66
N ILE A 310 -14.62 4.15 0.65
CA ILE A 310 -13.73 4.04 -0.50
C ILE A 310 -12.78 2.88 -0.24
N GLY A 311 -12.82 1.85 -1.08
CA GLY A 311 -11.91 0.71 -1.04
C GLY A 311 -10.90 0.78 -2.19
N PRO A 312 -9.83 1.61 -2.09
CA PRO A 312 -8.89 1.72 -3.18
C PRO A 312 -8.15 0.41 -3.40
N ILE A 313 -7.86 0.11 -4.66
CA ILE A 313 -6.93 -0.94 -5.08
C ILE A 313 -5.69 -0.29 -5.69
N ASN A 314 -4.65 -1.08 -5.97
CA ASN A 314 -3.37 -0.60 -6.48
C ASN A 314 -3.50 0.32 -7.70
#